data_2920e5bda43a03511c316c611c01a8a8
#
_entry.id   2920e5bda43a03511c316c611c01a8a8
#
_cell.length_a   1.000
_cell.length_b   1.000
_cell.length_c   1.000
_cell.angle_alpha   90.00
_cell.angle_beta   90.00
_cell.angle_gamma   90.00
#
_symmetry.space_group_name_H-M   'P 1'
#
loop_
_entity.id
_entity.type
_entity.pdbx_description
1 polymer ?
#
loop_
_entity_poly.entity_id
_entity_poly.type
_entity_poly.pdbx_seq_one_letter_code
_entity_poly.pdbx_strand_id
1 'polypeptide(L)'
;MIQRYSVYALLLAVAVSLSSCRRAVEKARRNIRFEGIERVERQGLTGAEVVVRVMNDTGYKLVLDAAEMGVYYAGGRVGTVVLREAVEVPRRTTDSFRTLWQLKISDPLALYVLARKVKSGDLSQVEVSYAVEGRGGPAPVKISRERMPLSDFLNTFGLTIEDVKKQLK
;
A
#
# COMPACT_ATOMS: atom_id res chain seq x y z
N MET A 1 20.81 -18.84 -44.11
CA MET A 1 21.60 -18.22 -43.00
C MET A 1 21.01 -16.95 -42.44
N ILE A 2 20.19 -16.22 -43.17
CA ILE A 2 19.63 -14.91 -42.74
C ILE A 2 18.55 -15.04 -41.64
N GLN A 3 17.81 -16.16 -41.59
CA GLN A 3 16.68 -16.35 -40.68
C GLN A 3 17.06 -16.52 -39.16
N ARG A 4 18.29 -16.99 -38.90
CA ARG A 4 18.75 -17.23 -37.52
C ARG A 4 19.13 -15.93 -36.78
N TYR A 5 19.64 -14.93 -37.48
CA TYR A 5 20.00 -13.64 -36.90
C TYR A 5 18.79 -12.80 -36.50
N SER A 6 17.67 -12.95 -37.22
CA SER A 6 16.41 -12.25 -36.91
C SER A 6 15.83 -12.69 -35.56
N VAL A 7 15.91 -13.98 -35.22
CA VAL A 7 15.42 -14.49 -33.92
C VAL A 7 16.28 -14.02 -32.76
N TYR A 8 17.59 -13.95 -32.90
CA TYR A 8 18.49 -13.42 -31.86
C TYR A 8 18.31 -11.94 -31.66
N ALA A 9 18.10 -11.16 -32.74
CA ALA A 9 17.81 -9.73 -32.63
C ALA A 9 16.48 -9.46 -31.91
N LEU A 10 15.45 -10.28 -32.16
CA LEU A 10 14.15 -10.19 -31.48
C LEU A 10 14.26 -10.54 -29.99
N LEU A 11 15.00 -11.60 -29.65
CA LEU A 11 15.25 -12.00 -28.26
C LEU A 11 16.05 -10.94 -27.49
N LEU A 12 17.03 -10.31 -28.15
CA LEU A 12 17.81 -9.23 -27.56
C LEU A 12 16.95 -7.98 -27.31
N ALA A 13 16.05 -7.63 -28.22
CA ALA A 13 15.12 -6.50 -28.08
C ALA A 13 14.14 -6.72 -26.92
N VAL A 14 13.63 -7.95 -26.74
CA VAL A 14 12.76 -8.33 -25.62
C VAL A 14 13.52 -8.28 -24.29
N ALA A 15 14.77 -8.75 -24.25
CA ALA A 15 15.58 -8.71 -23.03
C ALA A 15 15.92 -7.28 -22.60
N VAL A 16 16.16 -6.37 -23.54
CA VAL A 16 16.43 -4.94 -23.26
C VAL A 16 15.18 -4.23 -22.76
N SER A 17 13.99 -4.54 -23.29
CA SER A 17 12.74 -3.94 -22.83
C SER A 17 12.36 -4.37 -21.40
N LEU A 18 12.65 -5.60 -21.01
CA LEU A 18 12.42 -6.09 -19.64
C LEU A 18 13.37 -5.44 -18.62
N SER A 19 14.60 -5.10 -19.02
CA SER A 19 15.58 -4.43 -18.13
C SER A 19 15.26 -2.97 -17.90
N SER A 20 14.67 -2.27 -18.88
CA SER A 20 14.31 -0.85 -18.71
C SER A 20 13.12 -0.66 -17.76
N CYS A 21 12.16 -1.59 -17.71
CA CYS A 21 11.07 -1.54 -16.74
C CYS A 21 11.55 -1.70 -15.30
N ARG A 22 12.49 -2.60 -15.03
CA ARG A 22 13.07 -2.76 -13.68
C ARG A 22 13.79 -1.51 -13.20
N ARG A 23 14.61 -0.88 -14.04
CA ARG A 23 15.32 0.36 -13.71
C ARG A 23 14.37 1.54 -13.46
N ALA A 24 13.28 1.63 -14.20
CA ALA A 24 12.27 2.67 -14.00
C ALA A 24 11.55 2.50 -12.66
N VAL A 25 11.18 1.26 -12.29
CA VAL A 25 10.56 0.95 -10.99
C VAL A 25 11.53 1.20 -9.83
N GLU A 26 12.79 0.82 -9.95
CA GLU A 26 13.81 1.10 -8.92
C GLU A 26 14.07 2.60 -8.77
N LYS A 27 14.12 3.34 -9.87
CA LYS A 27 14.26 4.80 -9.84
C LYS A 27 13.03 5.46 -9.19
N ALA A 28 11.83 4.99 -9.49
CA ALA A 28 10.60 5.47 -8.86
C ALA A 28 10.61 5.20 -7.35
N ARG A 29 11.02 4.01 -6.91
CA ARG A 29 11.13 3.66 -5.49
C ARG A 29 12.10 4.54 -4.71
N ARG A 30 13.18 5.05 -5.33
CA ARG A 30 14.12 5.97 -4.68
C ARG A 30 13.54 7.37 -4.52
N ASN A 31 12.69 7.78 -5.44
CA ASN A 31 12.15 9.13 -5.53
C ASN A 31 10.76 9.27 -4.90
N ILE A 32 10.16 8.17 -4.45
CA ILE A 32 8.87 8.15 -3.74
C ILE A 32 9.11 7.45 -2.41
N ARG A 33 8.88 8.18 -1.31
CA ARG A 33 9.06 7.63 0.04
C ARG A 33 7.82 7.92 0.88
N PHE A 34 7.35 6.89 1.53
CA PHE A 34 6.46 7.03 2.66
C PHE A 34 7.33 7.31 3.89
N GLU A 35 7.16 8.48 4.52
CA GLU A 35 7.98 8.92 5.65
C GLU A 35 7.34 8.60 6.99
N GLY A 36 6.03 8.31 7.01
CA GLY A 36 5.34 7.88 8.21
C GLY A 36 3.89 8.32 8.29
N ILE A 37 3.26 7.94 9.39
CA ILE A 37 1.92 8.37 9.78
C ILE A 37 2.09 9.45 10.84
N GLU A 38 1.57 10.66 10.57
CA GLU A 38 1.66 11.78 11.51
C GLU A 38 0.48 11.80 12.48
N ARG A 39 -0.72 11.45 11.99
CA ARG A 39 -1.94 11.51 12.77
C ARG A 39 -2.95 10.49 12.31
N VAL A 40 -3.68 9.91 13.25
CA VAL A 40 -4.84 9.06 12.99
C VAL A 40 -6.01 9.60 13.81
N GLU A 41 -7.09 9.95 13.15
CA GLU A 41 -8.32 10.42 13.79
C GLU A 41 -9.50 9.53 13.41
N ARG A 42 -10.26 9.13 14.38
CA ARG A 42 -11.45 8.32 14.16
C ARG A 42 -12.58 9.19 13.60
N GLN A 43 -13.21 8.72 12.54
CA GLN A 43 -14.34 9.36 11.86
C GLN A 43 -15.60 8.48 12.01
N GLY A 44 -16.40 8.74 13.04
CA GLY A 44 -17.57 7.91 13.34
C GLY A 44 -17.21 6.49 13.79
N LEU A 45 -18.06 5.51 13.45
CA LEU A 45 -17.90 4.13 13.89
C LEU A 45 -16.91 3.31 13.04
N THR A 46 -16.84 3.58 11.75
CA THR A 46 -16.09 2.78 10.79
C THR A 46 -15.12 3.60 9.94
N GLY A 47 -15.08 4.91 10.11
CA GLY A 47 -14.19 5.80 9.37
C GLY A 47 -12.91 6.13 10.14
N ALA A 48 -11.86 6.45 9.40
CA ALA A 48 -10.64 7.03 9.93
C ALA A 48 -10.07 8.06 8.97
N GLU A 49 -9.57 9.15 9.51
CA GLU A 49 -8.69 10.07 8.80
C GLU A 49 -7.25 9.75 9.20
N VAL A 50 -6.41 9.54 8.22
CA VAL A 50 -4.98 9.29 8.42
C VAL A 50 -4.18 10.34 7.67
N VAL A 51 -3.37 11.09 8.39
CA VAL A 51 -2.42 12.03 7.80
C VAL A 51 -1.09 11.32 7.64
N VAL A 52 -0.65 11.19 6.39
CA VAL A 52 0.59 10.52 6.02
C VAL A 52 1.58 11.51 5.43
N ARG A 53 2.84 11.39 5.80
CA ARG A 53 3.92 12.17 5.19
C ARG A 53 4.53 11.40 4.04
N VAL A 54 4.53 12.03 2.86
CA VAL A 54 5.02 11.41 1.61
C VAL A 54 5.97 12.37 0.91
N MET A 55 7.09 11.84 0.46
CA MET A 55 8.01 12.51 -0.44
C MET A 55 7.79 12.02 -1.86
N ASN A 56 7.58 12.93 -2.77
CA ASN A 56 7.55 12.70 -4.22
C ASN A 56 8.61 13.57 -4.91
N ASP A 57 9.80 13.02 -5.10
CA ASP A 57 10.89 13.69 -5.84
C ASP A 57 10.87 13.35 -7.33
N THR A 58 9.76 12.88 -7.85
CA THR A 58 9.60 12.62 -9.28
C THR A 58 9.19 13.88 -10.03
N GLY A 59 9.38 13.88 -11.35
CA GLY A 59 8.88 14.95 -12.24
C GLY A 59 7.37 14.88 -12.50
N TYR A 60 6.64 13.93 -11.88
CA TYR A 60 5.23 13.66 -12.14
C TYR A 60 4.39 13.80 -10.89
N LYS A 61 3.15 14.26 -11.05
CA LYS A 61 2.11 14.11 -10.03
C LYS A 61 1.81 12.63 -9.85
N LEU A 62 1.73 12.18 -8.59
CA LEU A 62 1.26 10.85 -8.24
C LEU A 62 -0.21 10.94 -7.84
N VAL A 63 -0.98 9.95 -8.22
CA VAL A 63 -2.38 9.83 -7.80
C VAL A 63 -2.59 8.43 -7.27
N LEU A 64 -3.04 8.33 -6.04
CA LEU A 64 -3.58 7.10 -5.48
C LEU A 64 -5.08 7.09 -5.74
N ASP A 65 -5.50 6.37 -6.77
CA ASP A 65 -6.90 6.35 -7.21
C ASP A 65 -7.77 5.49 -6.29
N ALA A 66 -7.25 4.32 -5.87
CA ALA A 66 -7.93 3.41 -4.97
C ALA A 66 -6.92 2.61 -4.14
N ALA A 67 -7.31 2.30 -2.91
CA ALA A 67 -6.60 1.34 -2.07
C ALA A 67 -7.61 0.58 -1.21
N GLU A 68 -7.39 -0.72 -1.09
CA GLU A 68 -8.17 -1.55 -0.18
C GLU A 68 -7.24 -2.53 0.55
N MET A 69 -7.60 -2.82 1.80
CA MET A 69 -6.88 -3.76 2.64
C MET A 69 -7.87 -4.70 3.31
N GLY A 70 -7.83 -5.98 2.95
CA GLY A 70 -8.56 -7.04 3.66
C GLY A 70 -7.87 -7.35 4.98
N VAL A 71 -8.65 -7.43 6.06
CA VAL A 71 -8.18 -7.79 7.40
C VAL A 71 -8.73 -9.15 7.76
N TYR A 72 -7.83 -10.05 8.20
CA TYR A 72 -8.17 -11.42 8.59
C TYR A 72 -7.66 -11.69 10.00
N TYR A 73 -8.40 -12.50 10.72
CA TYR A 73 -8.03 -12.98 12.04
C TYR A 73 -8.36 -14.47 12.17
N ALA A 74 -7.40 -15.26 12.64
CA ALA A 74 -7.54 -16.73 12.79
C ALA A 74 -8.12 -17.40 11.53
N GLY A 75 -7.69 -16.95 10.34
CA GLY A 75 -8.13 -17.48 9.05
C GLY A 75 -9.44 -16.91 8.50
N GLY A 76 -10.28 -16.26 9.30
CA GLY A 76 -11.53 -15.63 8.89
C GLY A 76 -11.36 -14.17 8.44
N ARG A 77 -12.17 -13.72 7.47
CA ARG A 77 -12.19 -12.31 7.06
C ARG A 77 -12.99 -11.48 8.04
N VAL A 78 -12.36 -10.51 8.69
CA VAL A 78 -12.97 -9.58 9.64
C VAL A 78 -13.68 -8.44 8.91
N GLY A 79 -13.02 -7.89 7.92
CA GLY A 79 -13.51 -6.76 7.15
C GLY A 79 -12.53 -6.28 6.08
N THR A 80 -12.88 -5.17 5.45
CA THR A 80 -12.06 -4.53 4.44
C THR A 80 -11.96 -3.04 4.73
N VAL A 81 -10.76 -2.52 4.79
CA VAL A 81 -10.48 -1.08 4.87
C VAL A 81 -10.31 -0.55 3.46
N VAL A 82 -11.08 0.48 3.09
CA VAL A 82 -11.04 1.06 1.75
C VAL A 82 -10.73 2.55 1.82
N LEU A 83 -9.93 3.03 0.87
CA LEU A 83 -9.72 4.45 0.64
C LEU A 83 -11.00 5.05 0.05
N ARG A 84 -11.49 6.16 0.62
CA ARG A 84 -12.76 6.79 0.20
C ARG A 84 -12.59 7.78 -0.94
N GLU A 85 -11.46 8.44 -1.01
CA GLU A 85 -11.18 9.52 -1.96
C GLU A 85 -9.77 9.34 -2.51
N ALA A 86 -9.60 9.64 -3.80
CA ALA A 86 -8.30 9.65 -4.42
C ALA A 86 -7.38 10.69 -3.76
N VAL A 87 -6.11 10.37 -3.64
CA VAL A 87 -5.09 11.24 -3.03
C VAL A 87 -4.08 11.66 -4.09
N GLU A 88 -3.89 12.97 -4.23
CA GLU A 88 -2.92 13.52 -5.15
C GLU A 88 -1.68 14.01 -4.40
N VAL A 89 -0.51 13.57 -4.87
CA VAL A 89 0.78 14.03 -4.36
C VAL A 89 1.50 14.80 -5.49
N PRO A 90 1.65 16.13 -5.37
CA PRO A 90 2.29 16.93 -6.40
C PRO A 90 3.73 16.49 -6.67
N ARG A 91 4.24 16.83 -7.85
CA ARG A 91 5.64 16.58 -8.20
C ARG A 91 6.59 17.40 -7.32
N ARG A 92 7.76 16.85 -7.03
CA ARG A 92 8.84 17.52 -6.28
C ARG A 92 8.36 18.13 -4.96
N THR A 93 7.54 17.35 -4.24
CA THR A 93 6.92 17.77 -2.98
C THR A 93 7.26 16.76 -1.89
N THR A 94 7.52 17.27 -0.69
CA THR A 94 7.52 16.50 0.54
C THR A 94 6.55 17.18 1.47
N ASP A 95 5.40 16.54 1.72
CA ASP A 95 4.33 17.15 2.50
C ASP A 95 3.46 16.08 3.15
N SER A 96 2.53 16.53 3.97
CA SER A 96 1.56 15.72 4.68
C SER A 96 0.23 15.70 3.94
N PHE A 97 -0.28 14.50 3.67
CA PHE A 97 -1.50 14.29 2.91
C PHE A 97 -2.55 13.61 3.77
N ARG A 98 -3.73 14.19 3.75
CA ARG A 98 -4.90 13.65 4.40
C ARG A 98 -5.50 12.54 3.54
N THR A 99 -5.76 11.40 4.16
CA THR A 99 -6.39 10.24 3.53
C THR A 99 -7.60 9.80 4.34
N LEU A 100 -8.71 9.52 3.68
CA LEU A 100 -9.94 9.08 4.33
C LEU A 100 -10.18 7.60 4.07
N TRP A 101 -10.34 6.86 5.15
CA TRP A 101 -10.51 5.41 5.12
C TRP A 101 -11.83 4.99 5.73
N GLN A 102 -12.37 3.89 5.27
CA GLN A 102 -13.59 3.29 5.80
C GLN A 102 -13.44 1.79 5.97
N LEU A 103 -13.78 1.29 7.16
CA LEU A 103 -13.88 -0.13 7.45
C LEU A 103 -15.28 -0.64 7.02
N LYS A 104 -15.30 -1.60 6.11
CA LYS A 104 -16.48 -2.41 5.77
C LYS A 104 -16.39 -3.71 6.56
N ILE A 105 -17.26 -3.86 7.55
CA ILE A 105 -17.25 -5.02 8.46
C ILE A 105 -17.89 -6.21 7.76
N SER A 106 -17.16 -7.34 7.69
CA SER A 106 -17.68 -8.62 7.16
C SER A 106 -18.16 -9.53 8.27
N ASP A 107 -17.45 -9.55 9.40
CA ASP A 107 -17.79 -10.35 10.57
C ASP A 107 -17.67 -9.50 11.85
N PRO A 108 -18.81 -9.04 12.42
CA PRO A 108 -18.82 -8.22 13.64
C PRO A 108 -18.27 -8.96 14.87
N LEU A 109 -18.45 -10.27 14.97
CA LEU A 109 -17.94 -11.06 16.10
C LEU A 109 -16.41 -11.18 16.02
N ALA A 110 -15.89 -11.52 14.85
CA ALA A 110 -14.45 -11.55 14.62
C ALA A 110 -13.80 -10.17 14.86
N LEU A 111 -14.47 -9.08 14.46
CA LEU A 111 -14.02 -7.72 14.75
C LEU A 111 -13.96 -7.45 16.25
N TYR A 112 -14.95 -7.86 17.01
CA TYR A 112 -14.95 -7.71 18.47
C TYR A 112 -13.79 -8.46 19.12
N VAL A 113 -13.56 -9.72 18.72
CA VAL A 113 -12.44 -10.53 19.21
C VAL A 113 -11.11 -9.87 18.84
N LEU A 114 -10.95 -9.44 17.59
CA LEU A 114 -9.76 -8.75 17.12
C LEU A 114 -9.51 -7.46 17.94
N ALA A 115 -10.52 -6.64 18.19
CA ALA A 115 -10.38 -5.42 18.97
C ALA A 115 -9.87 -5.68 20.39
N ARG A 116 -10.26 -6.78 21.02
CA ARG A 116 -9.72 -7.22 22.32
C ARG A 116 -8.25 -7.64 22.20
N LYS A 117 -7.89 -8.34 21.15
CA LYS A 117 -6.51 -8.77 20.88
C LYS A 117 -5.58 -7.59 20.60
N VAL A 118 -6.05 -6.61 19.85
CA VAL A 118 -5.32 -5.35 19.63
C VAL A 118 -5.00 -4.66 20.97
N LYS A 119 -5.99 -4.58 21.89
CA LYS A 119 -5.78 -4.01 23.25
C LYS A 119 -4.76 -4.80 24.08
N SER A 120 -4.74 -6.12 23.96
CA SER A 120 -3.74 -6.95 24.66
C SER A 120 -2.37 -6.98 23.95
N GLY A 121 -2.27 -6.41 22.77
CA GLY A 121 -1.04 -6.38 21.98
C GLY A 121 -0.71 -7.68 21.25
N ASP A 122 -1.63 -8.65 21.24
CA ASP A 122 -1.49 -9.92 20.54
C ASP A 122 -2.05 -9.79 19.11
N LEU A 123 -1.17 -9.54 18.16
CA LEU A 123 -1.48 -9.42 16.72
C LEU A 123 -0.92 -10.56 15.88
N SER A 124 -0.46 -11.63 16.52
CA SER A 124 0.24 -12.76 15.86
C SER A 124 -0.61 -13.49 14.82
N GLN A 125 -1.93 -13.52 15.01
CA GLN A 125 -2.89 -14.19 14.11
C GLN A 125 -3.57 -13.21 13.12
N VAL A 126 -3.09 -11.97 13.04
CA VAL A 126 -3.62 -10.98 12.11
C VAL A 126 -2.88 -11.09 10.79
N GLU A 127 -3.65 -11.30 9.73
CA GLU A 127 -3.15 -11.27 8.36
C GLU A 127 -3.86 -10.17 7.58
N VAL A 128 -3.21 -9.68 6.55
CA VAL A 128 -3.76 -8.67 5.66
C VAL A 128 -3.53 -9.05 4.19
N SER A 129 -4.44 -8.62 3.34
CA SER A 129 -4.25 -8.54 1.90
C SER A 129 -4.41 -7.10 1.46
N TYR A 130 -3.78 -6.68 0.37
CA TYR A 130 -3.99 -5.33 -0.12
C TYR A 130 -4.01 -5.25 -1.64
N ALA A 131 -4.74 -4.28 -2.15
CA ALA A 131 -4.72 -3.86 -3.54
C ALA A 131 -4.64 -2.34 -3.60
N VAL A 132 -3.76 -1.83 -4.46
CA VAL A 132 -3.52 -0.40 -4.66
C VAL A 132 -3.55 -0.11 -6.14
N GLU A 133 -4.32 0.89 -6.52
CA GLU A 133 -4.38 1.41 -7.89
C GLU A 133 -4.02 2.89 -7.88
N GLY A 134 -3.20 3.30 -8.81
CA GLY A 134 -2.76 4.68 -8.91
C GLY A 134 -2.08 4.99 -10.22
N ARG A 135 -1.59 6.21 -10.33
CA ARG A 135 -0.91 6.72 -11.52
C ARG A 135 0.34 7.51 -11.11
N GLY A 136 1.43 7.27 -11.83
CA GLY A 136 2.64 8.07 -11.74
C GLY A 136 3.05 8.52 -13.15
N GLY A 137 2.73 9.76 -13.54
CA GLY A 137 2.85 10.20 -14.91
C GLY A 137 1.78 9.56 -15.81
N PRO A 138 2.12 9.15 -17.05
CA PRO A 138 1.16 8.57 -17.99
C PRO A 138 0.83 7.10 -17.72
N ALA A 139 1.56 6.43 -16.82
CA ALA A 139 1.43 5.00 -16.59
C ALA A 139 0.54 4.68 -15.39
N PRO A 140 -0.51 3.84 -15.54
CA PRO A 140 -1.24 3.29 -14.42
C PRO A 140 -0.37 2.27 -13.67
N VAL A 141 -0.53 2.23 -12.36
CA VAL A 141 0.15 1.28 -11.47
C VAL A 141 -0.91 0.52 -10.70
N LYS A 142 -0.87 -0.81 -10.78
CA LYS A 142 -1.68 -1.70 -9.96
C LYS A 142 -0.78 -2.66 -9.21
N ILE A 143 -0.92 -2.68 -7.90
CA ILE A 143 -0.17 -3.56 -7.01
C ILE A 143 -1.17 -4.29 -6.14
N SER A 144 -1.07 -5.61 -6.07
CA SER A 144 -1.86 -6.41 -5.14
C SER A 144 -0.99 -7.47 -4.48
N ARG A 145 -1.32 -7.77 -3.24
CA ARG A 145 -0.74 -8.87 -2.48
C ARG A 145 -1.84 -9.65 -1.80
N GLU A 146 -1.74 -10.95 -1.89
CA GLU A 146 -2.59 -11.84 -1.13
C GLU A 146 -2.22 -11.82 0.35
N ARG A 147 -2.87 -12.65 1.12
CA ARG A 147 -2.73 -12.71 2.58
C ARG A 147 -1.29 -12.87 3.02
N MET A 148 -0.88 -12.01 3.93
CA MET A 148 0.41 -12.04 4.60
C MET A 148 0.24 -11.66 6.07
N PRO A 149 1.18 -12.05 6.97
CA PRO A 149 1.19 -11.57 8.34
C PRO A 149 1.22 -10.04 8.42
N LEU A 150 0.51 -9.48 9.41
CA LEU A 150 0.50 -8.02 9.61
C LEU A 150 1.91 -7.45 9.81
N SER A 151 2.80 -8.17 10.47
CA SER A 151 4.21 -7.79 10.65
C SER A 151 4.93 -7.57 9.33
N ASP A 152 4.74 -8.47 8.37
CA ASP A 152 5.40 -8.40 7.05
C ASP A 152 4.85 -7.24 6.24
N PHE A 153 3.53 -7.01 6.32
CA PHE A 153 2.90 -5.84 5.72
C PHE A 153 3.50 -4.54 6.27
N LEU A 154 3.57 -4.38 7.60
CA LEU A 154 4.11 -3.18 8.24
C LEU A 154 5.57 -2.97 7.86
N ASN A 155 6.39 -4.03 7.86
CA ASN A 155 7.79 -3.97 7.47
C ASN A 155 7.98 -3.46 6.02
N THR A 156 7.04 -3.73 5.12
CA THR A 156 7.07 -3.22 3.74
C THR A 156 7.09 -1.69 3.71
N PHE A 157 6.50 -1.03 4.71
CA PHE A 157 6.43 0.43 4.84
C PHE A 157 7.39 0.99 5.89
N GLY A 158 8.28 0.18 6.42
CA GLY A 158 9.21 0.59 7.48
C GLY A 158 8.53 0.86 8.83
N LEU A 159 7.33 0.30 9.03
CA LEU A 159 6.56 0.40 10.27
C LEU A 159 6.70 -0.89 11.09
N THR A 160 6.49 -0.75 12.40
CA THR A 160 6.46 -1.87 13.33
C THR A 160 5.10 -1.98 14.02
N ILE A 161 4.82 -3.13 14.63
CA ILE A 161 3.62 -3.30 15.47
C ILE A 161 3.61 -2.30 16.63
N GLU A 162 4.77 -1.95 17.16
CA GLU A 162 4.89 -0.96 18.24
C GLU A 162 4.49 0.45 17.79
N ASP A 163 4.77 0.82 16.53
CA ASP A 163 4.35 2.10 15.98
C ASP A 163 2.82 2.17 15.87
N VAL A 164 2.18 1.07 15.45
CA VAL A 164 0.72 0.96 15.42
C VAL A 164 0.13 1.08 16.84
N LYS A 165 0.70 0.39 17.82
CA LYS A 165 0.23 0.46 19.22
C LYS A 165 0.32 1.86 19.82
N LYS A 166 1.34 2.65 19.46
CA LYS A 166 1.47 4.03 19.91
C LYS A 166 0.36 4.94 19.40
N GLN A 167 -0.15 4.68 18.21
CA GLN A 167 -1.24 5.45 17.59
C GLN A 167 -2.63 5.07 18.12
N LEU A 168 -2.77 3.92 18.79
CA LEU A 168 -4.04 3.42 19.33
C LEU A 168 -4.26 3.78 20.82
N LYS A 169 -3.30 4.42 21.45
CA LYS A 169 -3.38 4.95 22.83
C LYS A 169 -3.89 6.39 22.85
#